data_6429f9e2bfe75a59220997dbe88bffb3
#
_entry.id   6429f9e2bfe75a59220997dbe88bffb3
#
_cell.length_a   1.000
_cell.length_b   1.000
_cell.length_c   1.000
_cell.angle_alpha   90.00
_cell.angle_beta   90.00
_cell.angle_gamma   90.00
#
_symmetry.space_group_name_H-M   'P 1'
#
loop_
_entity.id
_entity.type
_entity.pdbx_description
1 polymer ?
#
loop_
_entity_poly.entity_id
_entity_poly.type
_entity_poly.pdbx_seq_one_letter_code
_entity_poly.pdbx_strand_id
1 'polypeptide(L)'
;MKIKEVLNIVASMLNDEDKVSWTENMLLNYFNLALREMFNVRPDLFNHSIEYVCQEGYRQIAPSDNLHFFKVFSNVNGRICKYMPLATLNNINPKWTTNKPDEEVEIFTYDFDNPKFFYVYPPAVNGLKLNVEYSQVDKWYLDTEEDFPLPDNWVATVMDYMCYRAYQRDTEFAPNDSRINSHLTSFQQSLQNKAQADITNIENRTATWLGDKGQ
;
A
#
# COMPACT_ATOMS: atom_id res chain seq x y z
N MET A 1 10.90 11.59 11.62
CA MET A 1 10.24 11.42 12.94
C MET A 1 10.38 9.97 13.37
N LYS A 2 10.62 9.70 14.68
CA LYS A 2 10.67 8.33 15.23
C LYS A 2 9.26 7.88 15.64
N ILE A 3 9.01 6.55 15.60
CA ILE A 3 7.76 5.98 16.09
C ILE A 3 7.54 6.38 17.55
N LYS A 4 8.58 6.33 18.39
CA LYS A 4 8.55 6.75 19.80
C LYS A 4 8.01 8.18 20.01
N GLU A 5 8.35 9.09 19.12
CA GLU A 5 7.86 10.47 19.20
C GLU A 5 6.34 10.52 18.99
N VAL A 6 5.82 9.72 18.03
CA VAL A 6 4.37 9.58 17.79
C VAL A 6 3.67 8.99 19.02
N LEU A 7 4.24 7.92 19.62
CA LEU A 7 3.69 7.31 20.83
C LEU A 7 3.65 8.31 22.01
N ASN A 8 4.69 9.11 22.19
CA ASN A 8 4.74 10.12 23.26
C ASN A 8 3.68 11.21 23.07
N ILE A 9 3.47 11.67 21.84
CA ILE A 9 2.42 12.64 21.54
C ILE A 9 1.04 12.04 21.87
N VAL A 10 0.78 10.80 21.45
CA VAL A 10 -0.49 10.11 21.77
C VAL A 10 -0.66 9.93 23.27
N ALA A 11 0.38 9.54 24.01
CA ALA A 11 0.33 9.42 25.47
C ALA A 11 -0.06 10.77 26.14
N SER A 12 0.51 11.87 25.67
CA SER A 12 0.13 13.23 26.14
C SER A 12 -1.32 13.58 25.79
N MET A 13 -1.80 13.24 24.57
CA MET A 13 -3.21 13.46 24.18
C MET A 13 -4.20 12.67 25.06
N LEU A 14 -3.75 11.52 25.57
CA LEU A 14 -4.51 10.65 26.48
C LEU A 14 -4.37 11.07 27.96
N ASN A 15 -3.59 12.10 28.28
CA ASN A 15 -3.17 12.51 29.64
C ASN A 15 -2.52 11.35 30.43
N ASP A 16 -1.70 10.54 29.78
CA ASP A 16 -0.99 9.39 30.37
C ASP A 16 0.47 9.39 29.91
N GLU A 17 1.19 10.50 30.13
CA GLU A 17 2.58 10.68 29.72
C GLU A 17 3.50 9.61 30.27
N ASP A 18 3.21 9.12 31.49
CA ASP A 18 3.96 8.03 32.12
C ASP A 18 3.61 6.63 31.58
N LYS A 19 2.61 6.57 30.68
CA LYS A 19 2.15 5.31 30.01
C LYS A 19 1.76 4.21 31.02
N VAL A 20 1.05 4.59 32.06
CA VAL A 20 0.57 3.68 33.09
C VAL A 20 -0.69 2.93 32.64
N SER A 21 -1.65 3.65 32.05
CA SER A 21 -2.92 3.10 31.56
C SER A 21 -2.76 2.50 30.16
N TRP A 22 -2.03 3.19 29.29
CA TRP A 22 -1.70 2.76 27.94
C TRP A 22 -0.19 2.54 27.79
N THR A 23 0.25 1.32 28.10
CA THR A 23 1.68 0.99 28.02
C THR A 23 2.25 1.21 26.61
N GLU A 24 3.56 1.43 26.51
CA GLU A 24 4.25 1.63 25.23
C GLU A 24 3.95 0.52 24.23
N ASN A 25 3.94 -0.75 24.69
CA ASN A 25 3.59 -1.88 23.84
C ASN A 25 2.15 -1.82 23.32
N MET A 26 1.21 -1.33 24.11
CA MET A 26 -0.18 -1.17 23.67
C MET A 26 -0.31 -0.06 22.62
N LEU A 27 0.34 1.07 22.85
CA LEU A 27 0.36 2.16 21.88
C LEU A 27 1.05 1.73 20.59
N LEU A 28 2.13 0.97 20.67
CA LEU A 28 2.81 0.41 19.51
C LEU A 28 1.92 -0.58 18.73
N ASN A 29 1.11 -1.38 19.43
CA ASN A 29 0.12 -2.23 18.78
C ASN A 29 -0.96 -1.39 18.06
N TYR A 30 -1.46 -0.31 18.65
CA TYR A 30 -2.42 0.59 17.99
C TYR A 30 -1.81 1.29 16.79
N PHE A 31 -0.54 1.66 16.87
CA PHE A 31 0.24 2.19 15.74
C PHE A 31 0.26 1.18 14.57
N ASN A 32 0.63 -0.06 14.84
CA ASN A 32 0.65 -1.12 13.82
C ASN A 32 -0.74 -1.38 13.21
N LEU A 33 -1.79 -1.33 14.02
CA LEU A 33 -3.16 -1.47 13.53
C LEU A 33 -3.57 -0.28 12.66
N ALA A 34 -3.15 0.95 13.02
CA ALA A 34 -3.40 2.14 12.20
C ALA A 34 -2.82 1.98 10.78
N LEU A 35 -1.57 1.53 10.67
CA LEU A 35 -0.94 1.30 9.36
C LEU A 35 -1.71 0.28 8.52
N ARG A 36 -2.24 -0.77 9.12
CA ARG A 36 -3.03 -1.79 8.42
C ARG A 36 -4.38 -1.28 7.95
N GLU A 37 -5.07 -0.51 8.79
CA GLU A 37 -6.32 0.13 8.38
C GLU A 37 -6.10 1.15 7.26
N MET A 38 -5.01 1.92 7.35
CA MET A 38 -4.63 2.83 6.26
C MET A 38 -4.32 2.07 4.98
N PHE A 39 -3.62 0.94 5.07
CA PHE A 39 -3.33 0.09 3.91
C PHE A 39 -4.58 -0.45 3.23
N ASN A 40 -5.60 -0.85 4.00
CA ASN A 40 -6.87 -1.33 3.45
C ASN A 40 -7.61 -0.25 2.63
N VAL A 41 -7.45 1.02 2.99
CA VAL A 41 -8.13 2.14 2.32
C VAL A 41 -7.23 2.82 1.27
N ARG A 42 -5.94 2.92 1.56
CA ARG A 42 -4.92 3.62 0.76
C ARG A 42 -3.67 2.74 0.58
N PRO A 43 -3.80 1.62 -0.17
CA PRO A 43 -2.66 0.75 -0.44
C PRO A 43 -1.52 1.46 -1.20
N ASP A 44 -1.84 2.52 -1.94
CA ASP A 44 -0.88 3.35 -2.68
C ASP A 44 0.16 4.04 -1.79
N LEU A 45 -0.12 4.24 -0.50
CA LEU A 45 0.86 4.79 0.46
C LEU A 45 2.00 3.82 0.81
N PHE A 46 1.84 2.56 0.50
CA PHE A 46 2.74 1.47 0.87
C PHE A 46 3.34 0.81 -0.38
N ASN A 47 3.66 1.63 -1.39
CA ASN A 47 4.20 1.14 -2.65
C ASN A 47 5.69 0.81 -2.53
N HIS A 48 6.03 -0.35 -3.09
CA HIS A 48 7.38 -0.84 -3.27
C HIS A 48 7.69 -0.98 -4.75
N SER A 49 8.94 -0.73 -5.12
CA SER A 49 9.46 -0.99 -6.45
C SER A 49 10.69 -1.88 -6.33
N ILE A 50 10.68 -3.01 -7.02
CA ILE A 50 11.79 -3.98 -6.98
C ILE A 50 12.18 -4.43 -8.37
N GLU A 51 13.43 -4.87 -8.51
CA GLU A 51 13.88 -5.69 -9.61
C GLU A 51 13.51 -7.15 -9.30
N TYR A 52 12.54 -7.68 -10.03
CA TYR A 52 12.05 -9.04 -9.87
C TYR A 52 12.78 -9.97 -10.84
N VAL A 53 13.29 -11.10 -10.34
CA VAL A 53 13.95 -12.12 -11.14
C VAL A 53 12.96 -13.23 -11.47
N CYS A 54 12.64 -13.39 -12.76
CA CYS A 54 11.69 -14.39 -13.25
C CYS A 54 12.24 -15.82 -13.16
N GLN A 55 11.36 -16.75 -12.86
CA GLN A 55 11.55 -18.17 -13.14
C GLN A 55 11.14 -18.46 -14.59
N GLU A 56 11.66 -19.57 -15.16
CA GLU A 56 11.27 -19.97 -16.51
C GLU A 56 9.78 -20.27 -16.60
N GLY A 57 9.14 -19.71 -17.63
CA GLY A 57 7.74 -19.97 -17.94
C GLY A 57 6.83 -18.76 -17.76
N TYR A 58 5.54 -19.00 -17.95
CA TYR A 58 4.52 -17.96 -17.97
C TYR A 58 4.02 -17.55 -16.57
N ARG A 59 4.11 -18.47 -15.59
CA ARG A 59 3.61 -18.25 -14.22
C ARG A 59 4.76 -17.87 -13.29
N GLN A 60 4.62 -16.73 -12.66
CA GLN A 60 5.59 -16.16 -11.71
C GLN A 60 4.96 -16.06 -10.32
N ILE A 61 5.78 -16.16 -9.27
CA ILE A 61 5.33 -16.00 -7.89
C ILE A 61 5.28 -14.52 -7.57
N ALA A 62 4.16 -14.04 -7.06
CA ALA A 62 4.03 -12.65 -6.63
C ALA A 62 4.98 -12.33 -5.45
N PRO A 63 5.50 -11.10 -5.34
CA PRO A 63 6.43 -10.71 -4.27
C PRO A 63 5.84 -10.82 -2.86
N SER A 64 4.51 -10.80 -2.74
CA SER A 64 3.78 -10.91 -1.48
C SER A 64 2.43 -11.58 -1.71
N ASP A 65 1.93 -12.27 -0.68
CA ASP A 65 0.63 -12.95 -0.68
C ASP A 65 -0.55 -11.98 -0.42
N ASN A 66 -0.28 -10.74 -0.03
CA ASN A 66 -1.30 -9.78 0.42
C ASN A 66 -1.17 -8.47 -0.36
N LEU A 67 -1.30 -8.54 -1.69
CA LEU A 67 -1.18 -7.40 -2.60
C LEU A 67 -2.55 -6.76 -2.84
N HIS A 68 -2.64 -5.44 -2.63
CA HIS A 68 -3.78 -4.62 -3.08
C HIS A 68 -3.52 -3.95 -4.43
N PHE A 69 -2.25 -3.77 -4.77
CA PHE A 69 -1.81 -3.21 -6.03
C PHE A 69 -0.64 -4.03 -6.54
N PHE A 70 -0.65 -4.34 -7.84
CA PHE A 70 0.44 -5.04 -8.49
C PHE A 70 0.56 -4.58 -9.94
N LYS A 71 1.79 -4.27 -10.35
CA LYS A 71 2.08 -3.88 -11.72
C LYS A 71 3.48 -4.32 -12.13
N VAL A 72 3.59 -4.92 -13.30
CA VAL A 72 4.87 -5.06 -13.99
C VAL A 72 5.06 -3.83 -14.87
N PHE A 73 5.99 -2.98 -14.51
CA PHE A 73 6.21 -1.71 -15.21
C PHE A 73 6.94 -1.93 -16.53
N SER A 74 8.11 -2.60 -16.48
CA SER A 74 8.95 -2.82 -17.66
C SER A 74 9.87 -4.02 -17.47
N ASN A 75 10.45 -4.47 -18.56
CA ASN A 75 11.69 -5.21 -18.54
C ASN A 75 12.84 -4.28 -18.09
N VAL A 76 13.87 -4.81 -17.46
CA VAL A 76 15.03 -4.00 -17.04
C VAL A 76 15.76 -3.39 -18.24
N ASN A 77 15.68 -4.01 -19.43
CA ASN A 77 16.21 -3.45 -20.69
C ASN A 77 15.41 -2.26 -21.23
N GLY A 78 14.33 -1.83 -20.57
CA GLY A 78 13.55 -0.64 -20.86
C GLY A 78 12.23 -0.86 -21.61
N ARG A 79 11.92 -2.07 -22.09
CA ARG A 79 10.64 -2.34 -22.75
C ARG A 79 9.50 -2.35 -21.75
N ILE A 80 8.49 -1.52 -21.99
CA ILE A 80 7.29 -1.41 -21.13
C ILE A 80 6.41 -2.65 -21.26
N CYS A 81 5.94 -3.18 -20.12
CA CYS A 81 4.97 -4.26 -20.06
C CYS A 81 3.55 -3.68 -20.00
N LYS A 82 2.63 -4.26 -20.76
CA LYS A 82 1.22 -3.84 -20.79
C LYS A 82 0.38 -4.79 -19.94
N TYR A 83 -0.52 -4.22 -19.14
CA TYR A 83 -1.53 -5.03 -18.47
C TYR A 83 -2.58 -5.52 -19.48
N MET A 84 -2.94 -6.79 -19.41
CA MET A 84 -4.06 -7.36 -20.16
C MET A 84 -4.86 -8.28 -19.22
N PRO A 85 -6.20 -8.15 -19.14
CA PRO A 85 -7.02 -9.10 -18.38
C PRO A 85 -6.82 -10.53 -18.88
N LEU A 86 -6.75 -11.50 -17.95
CA LEU A 86 -6.50 -12.91 -18.27
C LEU A 86 -7.51 -13.47 -19.27
N ALA A 87 -8.80 -13.11 -19.12
CA ALA A 87 -9.85 -13.53 -20.05
C ALA A 87 -9.59 -13.03 -21.48
N THR A 88 -9.11 -11.79 -21.61
CA THR A 88 -8.77 -11.20 -22.91
C THR A 88 -7.58 -11.94 -23.54
N LEU A 89 -6.53 -12.19 -22.79
CA LEU A 89 -5.35 -12.93 -23.27
C LEU A 89 -5.73 -14.35 -23.72
N ASN A 90 -6.55 -15.04 -22.94
CA ASN A 90 -7.07 -16.38 -23.28
C ASN A 90 -7.88 -16.40 -24.58
N ASN A 91 -8.65 -15.35 -24.85
CA ASN A 91 -9.46 -15.24 -26.06
C ASN A 91 -8.62 -14.93 -27.30
N ILE A 92 -7.61 -14.06 -27.18
CA ILE A 92 -6.76 -13.66 -28.32
C ILE A 92 -5.78 -14.76 -28.69
N ASN A 93 -5.19 -15.42 -27.70
CA ASN A 93 -4.21 -16.48 -27.90
C ASN A 93 -4.46 -17.66 -26.94
N PRO A 94 -5.37 -18.61 -27.24
CA PRO A 94 -5.71 -19.70 -26.32
C PRO A 94 -4.52 -20.61 -25.94
N LYS A 95 -3.43 -20.55 -26.68
CA LYS A 95 -2.22 -21.36 -26.44
C LYS A 95 -1.03 -20.54 -25.91
N TRP A 96 -1.26 -19.33 -25.39
CA TRP A 96 -0.20 -18.43 -24.94
C TRP A 96 0.74 -19.06 -23.89
N THR A 97 0.24 -19.97 -23.05
CA THR A 97 1.01 -20.65 -22.01
C THR A 97 2.05 -21.65 -22.56
N THR A 98 1.89 -22.09 -23.81
CA THR A 98 2.76 -23.08 -24.47
C THR A 98 3.77 -22.43 -25.43
N ASN A 99 3.78 -21.12 -25.51
CA ASN A 99 4.77 -20.42 -26.33
C ASN A 99 6.18 -20.63 -25.77
N LYS A 100 7.17 -20.49 -26.63
CA LYS A 100 8.58 -20.58 -26.20
C LYS A 100 8.90 -19.40 -25.28
N PRO A 101 9.74 -19.64 -24.25
CA PRO A 101 10.26 -18.56 -23.42
C PRO A 101 11.04 -17.52 -24.25
N ASP A 102 10.92 -16.25 -23.84
CA ASP A 102 11.55 -15.12 -24.49
C ASP A 102 12.34 -14.29 -23.46
N GLU A 103 13.31 -13.51 -23.95
CA GLU A 103 14.12 -12.58 -23.17
C GLU A 103 13.40 -11.25 -22.89
N GLU A 104 12.17 -11.09 -23.39
CA GLU A 104 11.32 -9.93 -23.15
C GLU A 104 9.88 -10.32 -22.85
N VAL A 105 9.30 -9.65 -21.86
CA VAL A 105 7.87 -9.71 -21.53
C VAL A 105 7.16 -8.50 -22.16
N GLU A 106 6.09 -8.74 -22.89
CA GLU A 106 5.25 -7.71 -23.51
C GLU A 106 4.00 -7.40 -22.70
N ILE A 107 3.40 -8.46 -22.13
CA ILE A 107 2.12 -8.43 -21.43
C ILE A 107 2.28 -9.10 -20.07
N PHE A 108 1.69 -8.48 -19.05
CA PHE A 108 1.44 -9.16 -17.79
C PHE A 108 -0.05 -9.19 -17.48
N THR A 109 -0.45 -10.19 -16.72
CA THR A 109 -1.79 -10.30 -16.16
C THR A 109 -1.70 -10.74 -14.70
N TYR A 110 -2.61 -10.23 -13.89
CA TYR A 110 -2.70 -10.50 -12.48
C TYR A 110 -4.15 -10.75 -12.10
N ASP A 111 -4.36 -11.80 -11.33
CA ASP A 111 -5.66 -12.22 -10.85
C ASP A 111 -5.76 -11.93 -9.34
N PHE A 112 -6.58 -10.95 -8.97
CA PHE A 112 -6.77 -10.58 -7.57
C PHE A 112 -7.49 -11.67 -6.75
N ASP A 113 -8.18 -12.60 -7.40
CA ASP A 113 -8.77 -13.77 -6.74
C ASP A 113 -7.71 -14.83 -6.39
N ASN A 114 -6.53 -14.76 -7.05
CA ASN A 114 -5.39 -15.63 -6.76
C ASN A 114 -4.08 -14.81 -6.65
N PRO A 115 -3.91 -14.03 -5.58
CA PRO A 115 -2.83 -13.04 -5.45
C PRO A 115 -1.42 -13.63 -5.32
N LYS A 116 -1.30 -14.96 -5.20
CA LYS A 116 0.01 -15.64 -5.07
C LYS A 116 0.82 -15.66 -6.37
N PHE A 117 0.19 -15.45 -7.51
CA PHE A 117 0.82 -15.55 -8.81
C PHE A 117 0.45 -14.39 -9.72
N PHE A 118 1.39 -14.06 -10.58
CA PHE A 118 1.11 -13.26 -11.78
C PHE A 118 1.60 -14.03 -13.02
N TYR A 119 1.16 -13.58 -14.17
CA TYR A 119 1.45 -14.26 -15.42
C TYR A 119 2.06 -13.29 -16.40
N VAL A 120 2.98 -13.78 -17.21
CA VAL A 120 3.72 -12.99 -18.20
C VAL A 120 3.62 -13.62 -19.60
N TYR A 121 3.56 -12.78 -20.61
CA TYR A 121 3.53 -13.18 -22.00
C TYR A 121 4.48 -12.30 -22.85
N PRO A 122 5.33 -12.88 -23.70
CA PRO A 122 5.68 -14.31 -23.78
C PRO A 122 6.16 -14.90 -22.45
N PRO A 123 6.15 -16.24 -22.28
CA PRO A 123 6.77 -16.87 -21.12
C PRO A 123 8.20 -16.40 -20.94
N ALA A 124 8.63 -16.13 -19.71
CA ALA A 124 9.96 -15.62 -19.41
C ALA A 124 11.03 -16.72 -19.48
N VAL A 125 12.24 -16.38 -19.93
CA VAL A 125 13.42 -17.21 -19.69
C VAL A 125 13.84 -17.12 -18.22
N ASN A 126 14.53 -18.14 -17.72
CA ASN A 126 15.05 -18.12 -16.35
C ASN A 126 16.04 -16.97 -16.15
N GLY A 127 15.84 -16.20 -15.08
CA GLY A 127 16.71 -15.07 -14.74
C GLY A 127 16.39 -13.75 -15.45
N LEU A 128 15.34 -13.71 -16.29
CA LEU A 128 14.83 -12.44 -16.84
C LEU A 128 14.44 -11.50 -15.72
N LYS A 129 14.80 -10.22 -15.84
CA LYS A 129 14.57 -9.20 -14.80
C LYS A 129 13.48 -8.22 -15.24
N LEU A 130 12.53 -8.00 -14.33
CA LEU A 130 11.41 -7.09 -14.50
C LEU A 130 11.40 -6.03 -13.40
N ASN A 131 11.04 -4.81 -13.75
CA ASN A 131 10.71 -3.76 -12.77
C ASN A 131 9.26 -3.94 -12.33
N VAL A 132 9.06 -4.29 -11.07
CA VAL A 132 7.74 -4.61 -10.51
C VAL A 132 7.41 -3.62 -9.39
N GLU A 133 6.19 -3.11 -9.41
CA GLU A 133 5.62 -2.24 -8.38
C GLU A 133 4.46 -2.98 -7.70
N TYR A 134 4.41 -2.92 -6.38
CA TYR A 134 3.33 -3.53 -5.59
C TYR A 134 3.15 -2.79 -4.27
N SER A 135 2.01 -2.98 -3.61
CA SER A 135 1.74 -2.40 -2.30
C SER A 135 1.72 -3.48 -1.22
N GLN A 136 2.43 -3.20 -0.13
CA GLN A 136 2.53 -4.09 1.02
C GLN A 136 2.85 -3.30 2.28
N VAL A 137 2.26 -3.65 3.43
CA VAL A 137 2.75 -3.20 4.73
C VAL A 137 3.98 -4.04 5.10
N ASP A 138 5.14 -3.39 5.23
CA ASP A 138 6.44 -4.06 5.35
C ASP A 138 6.50 -5.09 6.47
N LYS A 139 6.12 -4.67 7.67
CA LYS A 139 6.28 -5.48 8.87
C LYS A 139 5.33 -5.05 9.99
N TRP A 140 5.34 -5.82 11.05
CA TRP A 140 4.85 -5.40 12.36
C TRP A 140 6.01 -4.74 13.11
N TYR A 141 5.90 -3.45 13.42
CA TYR A 141 6.93 -2.72 14.16
C TYR A 141 6.99 -3.18 15.60
N LEU A 142 8.17 -3.52 16.07
CA LEU A 142 8.45 -3.98 17.43
C LEU A 142 9.38 -3.03 18.18
N ASP A 143 10.12 -2.19 17.45
CA ASP A 143 11.08 -1.22 17.98
C ASP A 143 10.55 0.20 17.74
N THR A 144 10.45 0.97 18.82
CA THR A 144 9.95 2.36 18.80
C THR A 144 11.01 3.35 18.30
N GLU A 145 12.28 2.96 18.26
CA GLU A 145 13.37 3.78 17.74
C GLU A 145 13.46 3.77 16.21
N GLU A 146 12.65 2.96 15.54
CA GLU A 146 12.54 2.98 14.09
C GLU A 146 11.89 4.28 13.57
N ASP A 147 12.18 4.60 12.30
CA ASP A 147 11.59 5.76 11.66
C ASP A 147 10.10 5.52 11.34
N PHE A 148 9.32 6.60 11.40
CA PHE A 148 7.92 6.59 10.97
C PHE A 148 7.85 6.22 9.46
N PRO A 149 7.08 5.19 9.07
CA PRO A 149 7.19 4.59 7.73
C PRO A 149 6.49 5.38 6.61
N LEU A 150 5.73 6.40 6.94
CA LEU A 150 4.99 7.21 5.99
C LEU A 150 5.50 8.66 5.99
N PRO A 151 5.17 9.47 4.98
CA PRO A 151 5.43 10.91 5.03
C PRO A 151 4.80 11.57 6.27
N ASP A 152 5.48 12.57 6.84
CA ASP A 152 5.09 13.20 8.11
C ASP A 152 3.66 13.79 8.12
N ASN A 153 3.12 14.15 6.95
CA ASN A 153 1.74 14.61 6.83
C ASN A 153 0.68 13.54 7.19
N TRP A 154 1.07 12.28 7.38
CA TRP A 154 0.19 11.19 7.81
C TRP A 154 0.22 10.92 9.31
N VAL A 155 1.13 11.56 10.05
CA VAL A 155 1.28 11.39 11.51
C VAL A 155 -0.04 11.66 12.24
N ALA A 156 -0.71 12.77 11.95
CA ALA A 156 -1.98 13.11 12.58
C ALA A 156 -3.05 12.04 12.34
N THR A 157 -3.11 11.49 11.12
CA THR A 157 -4.06 10.43 10.78
C THR A 157 -3.81 9.16 11.58
N VAL A 158 -2.54 8.76 11.74
CA VAL A 158 -2.16 7.61 12.59
C VAL A 158 -2.52 7.87 14.05
N MET A 159 -2.24 9.07 14.57
CA MET A 159 -2.58 9.44 15.95
C MET A 159 -4.08 9.40 16.20
N ASP A 160 -4.92 9.88 15.27
CA ASP A 160 -6.38 9.80 15.40
C ASP A 160 -6.85 8.36 15.56
N TYR A 161 -6.34 7.43 14.74
CA TYR A 161 -6.68 6.02 14.91
C TYR A 161 -6.22 5.43 16.25
N MET A 162 -5.02 5.80 16.70
CA MET A 162 -4.49 5.33 17.98
C MET A 162 -5.34 5.85 19.15
N CYS A 163 -5.72 7.13 19.15
CA CYS A 163 -6.62 7.72 20.16
C CYS A 163 -8.01 7.06 20.13
N TYR A 164 -8.57 6.83 18.93
CA TYR A 164 -9.81 6.08 18.75
C TYR A 164 -9.74 4.71 19.45
N ARG A 165 -8.68 3.94 19.22
CA ARG A 165 -8.50 2.62 19.83
C ARG A 165 -8.29 2.69 21.35
N ALA A 166 -7.56 3.70 21.82
CA ALA A 166 -7.33 3.90 23.25
C ALA A 166 -8.63 4.21 23.98
N TYR A 167 -9.43 5.18 23.50
CA TYR A 167 -10.73 5.52 24.10
C TYR A 167 -11.75 4.39 23.98
N GLN A 168 -11.72 3.57 22.92
CA GLN A 168 -12.60 2.43 22.76
C GLN A 168 -12.40 1.37 23.86
N ARG A 169 -11.18 1.25 24.39
CA ARG A 169 -10.88 0.33 25.49
C ARG A 169 -11.42 0.83 26.82
N ASP A 170 -11.43 2.16 27.02
CA ASP A 170 -11.85 2.79 28.27
C ASP A 170 -13.37 3.02 28.27
N THR A 171 -14.13 1.93 28.31
CA THR A 171 -15.60 1.93 28.21
C THR A 171 -16.32 2.33 29.51
N GLU A 172 -15.59 2.55 30.60
CA GLU A 172 -16.21 2.89 31.91
C GLU A 172 -16.69 4.36 31.98
N PHE A 173 -16.29 5.23 31.04
CA PHE A 173 -16.67 6.63 31.01
C PHE A 173 -17.52 6.98 29.79
N ALA A 174 -18.83 7.24 30.02
CA ALA A 174 -19.76 7.70 28.99
C ALA A 174 -19.29 8.92 28.15
N PRO A 175 -18.44 9.87 28.65
CA PRO A 175 -17.88 10.95 27.85
C PRO A 175 -16.95 10.46 26.70
N ASN A 176 -16.50 9.22 26.72
CA ASN A 176 -15.58 8.72 25.70
C ASN A 176 -16.25 8.46 24.34
N ASP A 177 -17.57 8.22 24.29
CA ASP A 177 -18.28 7.98 23.03
C ASP A 177 -18.12 9.14 22.01
N SER A 178 -18.17 10.39 22.49
CA SER A 178 -17.97 11.55 21.62
C SER A 178 -16.53 11.66 21.11
N ARG A 179 -15.54 11.33 21.94
CA ARG A 179 -14.12 11.31 21.57
C ARG A 179 -13.81 10.18 20.61
N ILE A 180 -14.34 8.99 20.86
CA ILE A 180 -14.23 7.82 19.96
C ILE A 180 -14.74 8.19 18.57
N ASN A 181 -15.96 8.74 18.48
CA ASN A 181 -16.55 9.14 17.21
C ASN A 181 -15.78 10.28 16.52
N SER A 182 -15.29 11.26 17.29
CA SER A 182 -14.52 12.37 16.75
C SER A 182 -13.22 11.88 16.09
N HIS A 183 -12.42 11.08 16.81
CA HIS A 183 -11.17 10.56 16.26
C HIS A 183 -11.36 9.59 15.10
N LEU A 184 -12.37 8.71 15.16
CA LEU A 184 -12.70 7.83 14.05
C LEU A 184 -13.12 8.63 12.80
N THR A 185 -13.95 9.64 12.98
CA THR A 185 -14.39 10.54 11.89
C THR A 185 -13.21 11.31 11.30
N SER A 186 -12.33 11.86 12.14
CA SER A 186 -11.12 12.57 11.69
C SER A 186 -10.21 11.65 10.88
N PHE A 187 -9.97 10.41 11.34
CA PHE A 187 -9.21 9.40 10.64
C PHE A 187 -9.80 9.12 9.24
N GLN A 188 -11.10 8.80 9.17
CA GLN A 188 -11.77 8.49 7.91
C GLN A 188 -11.78 9.67 6.93
N GLN A 189 -12.07 10.87 7.41
CA GLN A 189 -12.07 12.08 6.59
C GLN A 189 -10.67 12.41 6.06
N SER A 190 -9.64 12.25 6.89
CA SER A 190 -8.25 12.47 6.46
C SER A 190 -7.86 11.55 5.30
N LEU A 191 -8.25 10.28 5.35
CA LEU A 191 -7.99 9.33 4.26
C LEU A 191 -8.74 9.72 2.98
N GLN A 192 -10.03 10.07 3.09
CA GLN A 192 -10.88 10.43 1.95
C GLN A 192 -10.46 11.76 1.31
N ASN A 193 -10.24 12.80 2.11
CA ASN A 193 -9.88 14.13 1.61
C ASN A 193 -8.54 14.12 0.86
N LYS A 194 -7.55 13.40 1.39
CA LYS A 194 -6.25 13.27 0.71
C LYS A 194 -6.36 12.46 -0.57
N ALA A 195 -7.18 11.40 -0.59
CA ALA A 195 -7.45 10.65 -1.82
C ALA A 195 -8.08 11.53 -2.91
N GLN A 196 -9.05 12.37 -2.54
CA GLN A 196 -9.69 13.30 -3.48
C GLN A 196 -8.71 14.36 -3.99
N ALA A 197 -7.85 14.90 -3.12
CA ALA A 197 -6.82 15.86 -3.51
C ALA A 197 -5.81 15.26 -4.49
N ASP A 198 -5.41 14.00 -4.30
CA ASP A 198 -4.50 13.29 -5.19
C ASP A 198 -5.12 13.09 -6.58
N ILE A 199 -6.40 12.68 -6.66
CA ILE A 199 -7.14 12.55 -7.92
C ILE A 199 -7.20 13.89 -8.65
N THR A 200 -7.59 14.96 -7.98
CA THR A 200 -7.68 16.31 -8.56
C THR A 200 -6.32 16.79 -9.08
N ASN A 201 -5.24 16.51 -8.35
CA ASN A 201 -3.89 16.86 -8.79
C ASN A 201 -3.47 16.09 -10.05
N ILE A 202 -3.83 14.81 -10.17
CA ILE A 202 -3.55 14.00 -11.37
C ILE A 202 -4.34 14.55 -12.56
N GLU A 203 -5.62 14.85 -12.40
CA GLU A 203 -6.46 15.41 -13.44
C GLU A 203 -5.93 16.77 -13.94
N ASN A 204 -5.54 17.66 -13.02
CA ASN A 204 -4.97 18.96 -13.37
C ASN A 204 -3.65 18.83 -14.13
N ARG A 205 -2.76 17.92 -13.74
CA ARG A 205 -1.49 17.67 -14.45
C ARG A 205 -1.74 17.12 -15.85
N THR A 206 -2.71 16.22 -16.00
CA THR A 206 -3.08 15.64 -17.29
C THR A 206 -3.67 16.71 -18.22
N ALA A 207 -4.54 17.58 -17.71
CA ALA A 207 -5.13 18.68 -18.48
C ALA A 207 -4.07 19.68 -18.95
N THR A 208 -3.11 20.04 -18.08
CA THR A 208 -2.01 20.96 -18.43
C THR A 208 -1.12 20.35 -19.53
N TRP A 209 -0.79 19.06 -19.42
CA TRP A 209 0.05 18.37 -20.42
C TRP A 209 -0.62 18.23 -21.80
N LEU A 210 -1.96 18.04 -21.83
CA LEU A 210 -2.73 18.01 -23.08
C LEU A 210 -2.92 19.40 -23.69
N GLY A 211 -3.00 20.45 -22.86
CA GLY A 211 -3.12 21.84 -23.31
C GLY A 211 -1.86 22.38 -23.98
N ASP A 212 -0.69 21.94 -23.55
CA ASP A 212 0.62 22.40 -24.09
C ASP A 212 0.97 21.80 -25.46
N LYS A 213 0.24 20.75 -25.90
CA LYS A 213 0.41 20.14 -27.24
C LYS A 213 -0.48 20.75 -28.33
N GLY A 214 -1.27 21.75 -28.00
CA GLY A 214 -2.24 22.39 -28.89
C GLY A 214 -1.84 23.78 -29.42
N GLN A 215 -0.57 24.18 -29.24
CA GLN A 215 -0.05 25.43 -29.84
C GLN A 215 1.05 25.15 -30.84
#